data_5a6d7bd27926cf7d43380615a352173a
#
_entry.id   5a6d7bd27926cf7d43380615a352173a
#
_cell.length_a   1.000
_cell.length_b   1.000
_cell.length_c   1.000
_cell.angle_alpha   90.00
_cell.angle_beta   90.00
_cell.angle_gamma   90.00
#
_symmetry.space_group_name_H-M   'P 1'
#
loop_
_entity.id
_entity.type
_entity.pdbx_description
1 polymer ?
#
loop_
_entity_poly.entity_id
_entity_poly.type
_entity_poly.pdbx_seq_one_letter_code
_entity_poly.pdbx_strand_id
1 'polypeptide(L)'
;MDYTSRMLALLRELRRERNGAVADSMRYYGTPYGLNYGVSLPTLRRIARAEAPDHGFARYLYRQDVRELRLAALHIACPACLTPEEFPAWAAGIVNSEIAEEAAFALLSRAEAFPALFSAWIASPDALLQYAAPLAAARSPRLTASWVAPAVEAVHRNATAEATVETPAEATTEATAAAISAAADTSVAPSAFVSDASVTEASSPEVTTPAFGDSSVGDTPSAAIASAAPGASPAADPHVASPCAAGQQVSSRPLAQHPVPAARLTAQGAVALLAAVAAQNEENRQAVLRAAGSLGKLPAEDYVHEELAWRLEA
;
A
#
# COMPACT_ATOMS: atom_id res chain seq x y z
N MET A 1 31.57 4.07 12.10
CA MET A 1 30.34 4.69 12.67
C MET A 1 29.35 3.58 12.99
N ASP A 2 28.69 3.68 14.11
CA ASP A 2 27.58 2.81 14.47
C ASP A 2 26.37 3.02 13.53
N TYR A 3 25.66 1.96 13.18
CA TYR A 3 24.49 2.04 12.28
C TYR A 3 23.40 2.96 12.82
N THR A 4 23.22 3.01 14.13
CA THR A 4 22.26 3.93 14.76
C THR A 4 22.59 5.38 14.50
N SER A 5 23.85 5.77 14.64
CA SER A 5 24.30 7.14 14.38
C SER A 5 24.14 7.53 12.91
N ARG A 6 24.45 6.60 11.97
CA ARG A 6 24.24 6.81 10.53
C ARG A 6 22.76 6.93 10.21
N MET A 7 21.90 6.05 10.76
CA MET A 7 20.47 6.13 10.58
C MET A 7 19.91 7.46 11.05
N LEU A 8 20.33 7.95 12.23
CA LEU A 8 19.87 9.24 12.75
C LEU A 8 20.32 10.42 11.87
N ALA A 9 21.51 10.35 11.26
CA ALA A 9 21.97 11.35 10.30
C ALA A 9 21.10 11.35 9.04
N LEU A 10 20.86 10.17 8.43
CA LEU A 10 19.99 9.99 7.28
C LEU A 10 18.56 10.46 7.58
N LEU A 11 18.03 10.10 8.74
CA LEU A 11 16.69 10.49 9.16
C LEU A 11 16.56 12.02 9.33
N ARG A 12 17.62 12.69 9.78
CA ARG A 12 17.64 14.16 9.90
C ARG A 12 17.51 14.83 8.53
N GLU A 13 18.16 14.29 7.51
CA GLU A 13 18.03 14.81 6.14
C GLU A 13 16.64 14.54 5.56
N LEU A 14 16.13 13.33 5.70
CA LEU A 14 14.78 12.97 5.24
C LEU A 14 13.71 13.83 5.92
N ARG A 15 13.84 14.12 7.22
CA ARG A 15 12.90 14.98 7.95
C ARG A 15 12.88 16.44 7.48
N ARG A 16 13.95 16.95 6.90
CA ARG A 16 13.96 18.31 6.31
C ARG A 16 13.03 18.40 5.10
N GLU A 17 12.88 17.30 4.39
CA GLU A 17 12.05 17.15 3.18
C GLU A 17 10.64 16.63 3.47
N ARG A 18 10.21 16.64 4.73
CA ARG A 18 8.90 16.11 5.14
C ARG A 18 7.75 16.87 4.47
N ASN A 19 6.72 16.14 4.08
CA ASN A 19 5.47 16.70 3.55
C ASN A 19 4.27 16.02 4.23
N GLY A 20 3.68 16.71 5.22
CA GLY A 20 2.56 16.18 5.99
C GLY A 20 1.34 15.91 5.13
N ALA A 21 1.05 16.76 4.14
CA ALA A 21 -0.11 16.57 3.25
C ALA A 21 0.02 15.27 2.43
N VAL A 22 1.23 14.94 1.97
CA VAL A 22 1.49 13.66 1.27
C VAL A 22 1.34 12.48 2.23
N ALA A 23 1.90 12.57 3.44
CA ALA A 23 1.77 11.51 4.44
C ALA A 23 0.31 11.26 4.84
N ASP A 24 -0.48 12.33 5.00
CA ASP A 24 -1.91 12.24 5.32
C ASP A 24 -2.71 11.68 4.15
N SER A 25 -2.38 12.07 2.91
CA SER A 25 -2.98 11.49 1.71
C SER A 25 -2.72 9.98 1.61
N MET A 26 -1.49 9.54 1.82
CA MET A 26 -1.15 8.12 1.84
C MET A 26 -1.92 7.34 2.91
N ARG A 27 -2.07 7.91 4.10
CA ARG A 27 -2.88 7.31 5.17
C ARG A 27 -4.35 7.25 4.78
N TYR A 28 -4.89 8.30 4.18
CA TYR A 28 -6.26 8.36 3.70
C TYR A 28 -6.54 7.27 2.65
N TYR A 29 -5.61 7.02 1.74
CA TYR A 29 -5.70 5.96 0.73
C TYR A 29 -5.31 4.56 1.26
N GLY A 30 -5.15 4.39 2.56
CA GLY A 30 -4.96 3.10 3.19
C GLY A 30 -3.58 2.48 2.95
N THR A 31 -2.56 3.27 2.60
CA THR A 31 -1.20 2.76 2.44
C THR A 31 -0.61 2.45 3.82
N PRO A 32 -0.36 1.17 4.16
CA PRO A 32 0.07 0.79 5.50
C PRO A 32 1.55 1.10 5.72
N TYR A 33 1.82 2.08 6.57
CA TYR A 33 3.15 2.38 7.10
C TYR A 33 3.04 2.70 8.60
N GLY A 34 4.04 2.33 9.39
CA GLY A 34 4.12 2.77 10.79
C GLY A 34 4.35 4.28 10.85
N LEU A 35 5.55 4.72 10.53
CA LEU A 35 5.89 6.15 10.42
C LEU A 35 6.15 6.53 8.97
N ASN A 36 5.56 7.66 8.55
CA ASN A 36 5.69 8.21 7.20
C ASN A 36 5.87 9.73 7.27
N TYR A 37 6.95 10.25 6.72
CA TYR A 37 7.23 11.68 6.61
C TYR A 37 6.69 12.33 5.33
N GLY A 38 6.21 11.54 4.37
CA GLY A 38 5.70 12.00 3.09
C GLY A 38 6.76 12.54 2.15
N VAL A 39 8.01 12.11 2.29
CA VAL A 39 9.10 12.52 1.38
C VAL A 39 8.83 11.97 -0.02
N SER A 40 8.96 12.83 -1.04
CA SER A 40 8.79 12.40 -2.42
C SER A 40 9.82 11.35 -2.83
N LEU A 41 9.43 10.35 -3.64
CA LEU A 41 10.35 9.30 -4.11
C LEU A 41 11.60 9.86 -4.81
N PRO A 42 11.53 10.88 -5.70
CA PRO A 42 12.73 11.45 -6.31
C PRO A 42 13.70 12.03 -5.28
N THR A 43 13.19 12.75 -4.28
CA THR A 43 14.01 13.32 -3.19
C THR A 43 14.62 12.22 -2.34
N LEU A 44 13.83 11.23 -1.96
CA LEU A 44 14.30 10.07 -1.19
C LEU A 44 15.43 9.33 -1.92
N ARG A 45 15.25 9.04 -3.20
CA ARG A 45 16.25 8.38 -4.06
C ARG A 45 17.55 9.19 -4.13
N ARG A 46 17.45 10.52 -4.23
CA ARG A 46 18.61 11.41 -4.23
C ARG A 46 19.39 11.32 -2.93
N ILE A 47 18.69 11.38 -1.79
CA ILE A 47 19.28 11.31 -0.46
C ILE A 47 19.91 9.91 -0.23
N ALA A 48 19.18 8.85 -0.52
CA ALA A 48 19.67 7.49 -0.33
C ALA A 48 20.91 7.16 -1.19
N ARG A 49 20.96 7.65 -2.43
CA ARG A 49 22.11 7.45 -3.34
C ARG A 49 23.34 8.27 -2.98
N ALA A 50 23.22 9.26 -2.10
CA ALA A 50 24.37 9.98 -1.53
C ALA A 50 25.11 9.14 -0.47
N GLU A 51 24.43 8.14 0.12
CA GLU A 51 25.08 7.15 0.99
C GLU A 51 25.90 6.16 0.16
N ALA A 52 27.06 5.78 0.69
CA ALA A 52 27.85 4.70 0.10
C ALA A 52 27.07 3.36 0.21
N PRO A 53 27.12 2.51 -0.83
CA PRO A 53 26.49 1.19 -0.78
C PRO A 53 27.01 0.36 0.42
N ASP A 54 26.10 -0.08 1.26
CA ASP A 54 26.39 -0.87 2.47
C ASP A 54 25.22 -1.81 2.76
N HIS A 55 25.40 -3.08 2.44
CA HIS A 55 24.34 -4.09 2.56
C HIS A 55 23.93 -4.32 4.01
N GLY A 56 24.87 -4.31 4.96
CA GLY A 56 24.59 -4.46 6.38
C GLY A 56 23.77 -3.30 6.94
N PHE A 57 24.15 -2.07 6.58
CA PHE A 57 23.38 -0.88 6.94
C PHE A 57 21.99 -0.86 6.30
N ALA A 58 21.88 -1.23 5.03
CA ALA A 58 20.60 -1.36 4.36
C ALA A 58 19.64 -2.33 5.08
N ARG A 59 20.13 -3.52 5.46
CA ARG A 59 19.35 -4.48 6.26
C ARG A 59 18.92 -3.92 7.61
N TYR A 60 19.77 -3.14 8.25
CA TYR A 60 19.44 -2.46 9.50
C TYR A 60 18.31 -1.44 9.31
N LEU A 61 18.36 -0.62 8.25
CA LEU A 61 17.33 0.35 7.90
C LEU A 61 16.02 -0.31 7.50
N TYR A 62 16.07 -1.38 6.72
CA TYR A 62 14.88 -2.06 6.18
C TYR A 62 13.97 -2.66 7.26
N ARG A 63 14.54 -2.99 8.42
CA ARG A 63 13.79 -3.50 9.59
C ARG A 63 13.05 -2.41 10.37
N GLN A 64 13.34 -1.14 10.09
CA GLN A 64 12.68 -0.04 10.78
C GLN A 64 11.28 0.15 10.26
N ASP A 65 10.33 0.43 11.15
CA ASP A 65 8.94 0.71 10.75
C ASP A 65 8.74 2.18 10.34
N VAL A 66 9.57 2.63 9.41
CA VAL A 66 9.59 3.98 8.84
C VAL A 66 9.68 3.85 7.32
N ARG A 67 8.68 4.38 6.60
CA ARG A 67 8.61 4.32 5.13
C ARG A 67 9.90 4.73 4.46
N GLU A 68 10.38 5.91 4.80
CA GLU A 68 11.56 6.49 4.15
C GLU A 68 12.83 5.67 4.40
N LEU A 69 12.98 5.06 5.56
CA LEU A 69 14.12 4.20 5.86
C LEU A 69 14.07 2.88 5.11
N ARG A 70 12.87 2.26 4.98
CA ARG A 70 12.70 1.05 4.16
C ARG A 70 13.00 1.31 2.70
N LEU A 71 12.46 2.39 2.14
CA LEU A 71 12.73 2.77 0.75
C LEU A 71 14.20 3.14 0.52
N ALA A 72 14.82 3.91 1.43
CA ALA A 72 16.24 4.24 1.34
C ALA A 72 17.13 2.99 1.39
N ALA A 73 16.79 2.02 2.21
CA ALA A 73 17.51 0.75 2.31
C ALA A 73 17.63 0.03 0.96
N LEU A 74 16.56 0.05 0.13
CA LEU A 74 16.56 -0.56 -1.19
C LEU A 74 17.59 0.06 -2.16
N HIS A 75 17.91 1.34 -1.96
CA HIS A 75 18.92 2.06 -2.78
C HIS A 75 20.34 1.95 -2.23
N ILE A 76 20.49 1.72 -0.91
CA ILE A 76 21.78 1.58 -0.24
C ILE A 76 22.27 0.12 -0.30
N ALA A 77 21.35 -0.83 -0.43
CA ALA A 77 21.68 -2.25 -0.49
C ALA A 77 22.57 -2.58 -1.70
N CYS A 78 23.48 -3.52 -1.49
CA CYS A 78 24.33 -4.06 -2.55
C CYS A 78 23.58 -5.23 -3.23
N PRO A 79 23.18 -5.15 -4.51
CA PRO A 79 22.48 -6.24 -5.19
C PRO A 79 23.29 -7.54 -5.29
N ALA A 80 24.61 -7.45 -5.44
CA ALA A 80 25.48 -8.62 -5.50
C ALA A 80 25.65 -9.33 -4.14
N CYS A 81 25.32 -8.64 -3.06
CA CYS A 81 25.41 -9.20 -1.70
C CYS A 81 24.13 -9.89 -1.24
N LEU A 82 23.04 -9.82 -2.03
CA LEU A 82 21.78 -10.45 -1.69
C LEU A 82 21.88 -11.97 -1.84
N THR A 83 21.65 -12.70 -0.73
CA THR A 83 21.72 -14.16 -0.71
C THR A 83 20.34 -14.81 -0.50
N PRO A 84 20.15 -16.08 -0.88
CA PRO A 84 18.88 -16.78 -0.67
C PRO A 84 18.42 -16.83 0.79
N GLU A 85 19.35 -16.89 1.74
CA GLU A 85 19.06 -16.93 3.19
C GLU A 85 18.41 -15.64 3.67
N GLU A 86 18.58 -14.54 2.93
CA GLU A 86 18.03 -13.23 3.26
C GLU A 86 16.63 -12.99 2.67
N PHE A 87 16.19 -13.81 1.71
CA PHE A 87 14.89 -13.62 1.04
C PHE A 87 13.72 -13.47 2.00
N PRO A 88 13.58 -14.26 3.08
CA PRO A 88 12.48 -14.07 4.02
C PRO A 88 12.51 -12.70 4.73
N ALA A 89 13.71 -12.18 5.03
CA ALA A 89 13.85 -10.89 5.70
C ALA A 89 13.48 -9.71 4.77
N TRP A 90 13.83 -9.81 3.49
CA TRP A 90 13.43 -8.83 2.48
C TRP A 90 11.94 -8.93 2.14
N ALA A 91 11.40 -10.15 2.04
CA ALA A 91 9.97 -10.38 1.82
C ALA A 91 9.11 -9.78 2.94
N ALA A 92 9.49 -9.97 4.20
CA ALA A 92 8.75 -9.43 5.35
C ALA A 92 8.61 -7.90 5.38
N GLY A 93 9.50 -7.18 4.70
CA GLY A 93 9.42 -5.73 4.58
C GLY A 93 8.56 -5.22 3.43
N ILE A 94 8.13 -6.07 2.51
CA ILE A 94 7.24 -5.72 1.40
C ILE A 94 5.80 -5.72 1.91
N VAL A 95 5.37 -4.58 2.44
CA VAL A 95 4.06 -4.43 3.09
C VAL A 95 3.01 -3.76 2.19
N ASN A 96 3.41 -3.24 1.03
CA ASN A 96 2.53 -2.60 0.06
C ASN A 96 3.19 -2.53 -1.34
N SER A 97 2.41 -2.08 -2.34
CA SER A 97 2.86 -1.98 -3.73
C SER A 97 4.01 -1.00 -3.94
N GLU A 98 4.07 0.12 -3.19
CA GLU A 98 5.17 1.10 -3.31
C GLU A 98 6.52 0.46 -2.98
N ILE A 99 6.60 -0.29 -1.86
CA ILE A 99 7.83 -0.99 -1.48
C ILE A 99 8.13 -2.13 -2.46
N ALA A 100 7.10 -2.85 -2.93
CA ALA A 100 7.25 -3.92 -3.91
C ALA A 100 7.87 -3.41 -5.22
N GLU A 101 7.35 -2.30 -5.75
CA GLU A 101 7.86 -1.65 -6.97
C GLU A 101 9.29 -1.13 -6.78
N GLU A 102 9.53 -0.41 -5.69
CA GLU A 102 10.84 0.15 -5.43
C GLU A 102 11.89 -0.95 -5.18
N ALA A 103 11.53 -2.03 -4.48
CA ALA A 103 12.38 -3.21 -4.34
C ALA A 103 12.70 -3.85 -5.69
N ALA A 104 11.69 -4.03 -6.54
CA ALA A 104 11.85 -4.57 -7.88
C ALA A 104 12.85 -3.73 -8.70
N PHE A 105 12.75 -2.41 -8.66
CA PHE A 105 13.54 -1.51 -9.51
C PHE A 105 14.93 -1.20 -8.95
N ALA A 106 15.04 -0.98 -7.63
CA ALA A 106 16.28 -0.54 -7.02
C ALA A 106 17.24 -1.69 -6.68
N LEU A 107 16.73 -2.84 -6.29
CA LEU A 107 17.53 -3.94 -5.73
C LEU A 107 17.38 -5.24 -6.53
N LEU A 108 16.16 -5.79 -6.61
CA LEU A 108 15.93 -7.17 -7.02
C LEU A 108 16.32 -7.45 -8.48
N SER A 109 15.95 -6.55 -9.40
CA SER A 109 16.25 -6.73 -10.84
C SER A 109 17.75 -6.90 -11.15
N ARG A 110 18.63 -6.39 -10.26
CA ARG A 110 20.07 -6.42 -10.42
C ARG A 110 20.76 -7.49 -9.57
N ALA A 111 20.03 -8.17 -8.68
CA ALA A 111 20.61 -9.17 -7.78
C ALA A 111 21.08 -10.40 -8.53
N GLU A 112 22.25 -10.94 -8.18
CA GLU A 112 22.76 -12.18 -8.77
C GLU A 112 21.91 -13.39 -8.39
N ALA A 113 21.41 -13.43 -7.17
CA ALA A 113 20.52 -14.46 -6.68
C ALA A 113 19.07 -14.34 -7.21
N PHE A 114 18.78 -13.37 -8.09
CA PHE A 114 17.42 -13.09 -8.55
C PHE A 114 16.69 -14.29 -9.16
N PRO A 115 17.31 -15.18 -9.99
CA PRO A 115 16.60 -16.35 -10.51
C PRO A 115 16.02 -17.26 -9.41
N ALA A 116 16.75 -17.48 -8.32
CA ALA A 116 16.29 -18.24 -7.18
C ALA A 116 15.20 -17.51 -6.41
N LEU A 117 15.34 -16.19 -6.23
CA LEU A 117 14.34 -15.32 -5.61
C LEU A 117 13.04 -15.32 -6.43
N PHE A 118 13.11 -15.18 -7.76
CA PHE A 118 11.94 -15.23 -8.63
C PHE A 118 11.16 -16.51 -8.42
N SER A 119 11.84 -17.67 -8.45
CA SER A 119 11.19 -18.98 -8.25
C SER A 119 10.52 -19.10 -6.88
N ALA A 120 11.17 -18.58 -5.83
CA ALA A 120 10.61 -18.61 -4.47
C ALA A 120 9.39 -17.71 -4.31
N TRP A 121 9.47 -16.49 -4.87
CA TRP A 121 8.43 -15.49 -4.67
C TRP A 121 7.22 -15.67 -5.58
N ILE A 122 7.40 -16.14 -6.80
CA ILE A 122 6.27 -16.45 -7.68
C ILE A 122 5.44 -17.65 -7.19
N ALA A 123 6.04 -18.54 -6.43
CA ALA A 123 5.37 -19.67 -5.79
C ALA A 123 4.76 -19.32 -4.41
N SER A 124 5.08 -18.15 -3.85
CA SER A 124 4.56 -17.68 -2.56
C SER A 124 3.03 -17.48 -2.62
N PRO A 125 2.29 -17.66 -1.53
CA PRO A 125 0.88 -17.24 -1.45
C PRO A 125 0.70 -15.71 -1.31
N ASP A 126 1.77 -14.95 -1.09
CA ASP A 126 1.72 -13.50 -0.92
C ASP A 126 1.68 -12.79 -2.28
N ALA A 127 0.58 -12.12 -2.56
CA ALA A 127 0.35 -11.41 -3.82
C ALA A 127 1.34 -10.25 -4.06
N LEU A 128 1.85 -9.60 -3.01
CA LEU A 128 2.87 -8.55 -3.15
C LEU A 128 4.21 -9.12 -3.63
N LEU A 129 4.57 -10.33 -3.19
CA LEU A 129 5.77 -11.01 -3.68
C LEU A 129 5.59 -11.47 -5.12
N GLN A 130 4.40 -12.00 -5.46
CA GLN A 130 4.03 -12.38 -6.82
C GLN A 130 3.91 -11.17 -7.76
N TYR A 131 3.69 -9.98 -7.23
CA TYR A 131 3.75 -8.72 -7.96
C TYR A 131 5.19 -8.25 -8.17
N ALA A 132 5.99 -8.21 -7.09
CA ALA A 132 7.36 -7.71 -7.11
C ALA A 132 8.31 -8.55 -8.00
N ALA A 133 8.18 -9.88 -7.96
CA ALA A 133 9.07 -10.77 -8.69
C ALA A 133 8.97 -10.60 -10.21
N PRO A 134 7.79 -10.60 -10.85
CA PRO A 134 7.67 -10.33 -12.28
C PRO A 134 8.07 -8.90 -12.68
N LEU A 135 7.79 -7.89 -11.83
CA LEU A 135 8.26 -6.51 -12.08
C LEU A 135 9.78 -6.41 -12.11
N ALA A 136 10.46 -7.10 -11.18
CA ALA A 136 11.92 -7.17 -11.16
C ALA A 136 12.46 -7.95 -12.37
N ALA A 137 11.80 -9.07 -12.72
CA ALA A 137 12.15 -9.89 -13.89
C ALA A 137 12.10 -9.09 -15.19
N ALA A 138 11.06 -8.28 -15.39
CA ALA A 138 10.89 -7.40 -16.55
C ALA A 138 12.04 -6.42 -16.76
N ARG A 139 12.81 -6.12 -15.72
CA ARG A 139 13.95 -5.19 -15.75
C ARG A 139 15.30 -5.87 -15.53
N SER A 140 15.29 -7.18 -15.34
CA SER A 140 16.52 -7.93 -15.10
C SER A 140 17.36 -8.03 -16.36
N PRO A 141 18.68 -7.84 -16.29
CA PRO A 141 19.57 -8.15 -17.40
C PRO A 141 19.59 -9.66 -17.74
N ARG A 142 19.02 -10.49 -16.87
CA ARG A 142 18.86 -11.94 -17.04
C ARG A 142 17.45 -12.34 -17.49
N LEU A 143 16.68 -11.41 -18.05
CA LEU A 143 15.32 -11.66 -18.53
C LEU A 143 15.28 -12.86 -19.49
N THR A 144 14.43 -13.84 -19.18
CA THR A 144 14.27 -15.08 -19.93
C THR A 144 12.81 -15.47 -20.11
N ALA A 145 12.49 -16.09 -21.23
CA ALA A 145 11.15 -16.61 -21.53
C ALA A 145 10.71 -17.72 -20.56
N SER A 146 11.64 -18.39 -19.87
CA SER A 146 11.32 -19.44 -18.91
C SER A 146 10.52 -18.95 -17.70
N TRP A 147 10.51 -17.66 -17.42
CA TRP A 147 9.73 -17.05 -16.35
C TRP A 147 8.26 -16.77 -16.71
N VAL A 148 7.90 -16.88 -17.99
CA VAL A 148 6.54 -16.62 -18.50
C VAL A 148 5.54 -17.63 -17.91
N ALA A 149 5.80 -18.93 -18.05
CA ALA A 149 4.86 -19.96 -17.61
C ALA A 149 4.57 -19.88 -16.09
N PRO A 150 5.56 -19.78 -15.19
CA PRO A 150 5.29 -19.62 -13.76
C PRO A 150 4.48 -18.36 -13.43
N ALA A 151 4.67 -17.25 -14.15
CA ALA A 151 3.92 -16.02 -13.91
C ALA A 151 2.45 -16.17 -14.34
N VAL A 152 2.19 -16.79 -15.51
CA VAL A 152 0.82 -17.08 -15.98
C VAL A 152 0.11 -18.03 -15.02
N GLU A 153 0.80 -19.08 -14.55
CA GLU A 153 0.25 -20.01 -13.57
C GLU A 153 -0.11 -19.34 -12.25
N ALA A 154 0.71 -18.37 -11.78
CA ALA A 154 0.41 -17.61 -10.57
C ALA A 154 -0.85 -16.75 -10.74
N VAL A 155 -1.06 -16.14 -11.91
CA VAL A 155 -2.30 -15.40 -12.22
C VAL A 155 -3.50 -16.33 -12.17
N HIS A 156 -3.44 -17.47 -12.87
CA HIS A 156 -4.54 -18.45 -12.91
C HIS A 156 -4.90 -18.98 -11.52
N ARG A 157 -3.90 -19.34 -10.72
CA ARG A 157 -4.08 -19.82 -9.36
C ARG A 157 -4.81 -18.79 -8.48
N ASN A 158 -4.39 -17.53 -8.52
CA ASN A 158 -5.01 -16.49 -7.69
C ASN A 158 -6.40 -16.11 -8.21
N ALA A 159 -6.61 -16.02 -9.51
CA ALA A 159 -7.92 -15.77 -10.11
C ALA A 159 -8.93 -16.85 -9.72
N THR A 160 -8.51 -18.12 -9.76
CA THR A 160 -9.36 -19.26 -9.36
C THR A 160 -9.64 -19.24 -7.86
N ALA A 161 -8.65 -18.91 -7.02
CA ALA A 161 -8.83 -18.82 -5.58
C ALA A 161 -9.83 -17.71 -5.20
N GLU A 162 -9.78 -16.54 -5.82
CA GLU A 162 -10.76 -15.46 -5.60
C GLU A 162 -12.18 -15.87 -6.03
N ALA A 163 -12.33 -16.48 -7.22
CA ALA A 163 -13.60 -16.93 -7.71
C ALA A 163 -14.27 -17.98 -6.80
N THR A 164 -13.50 -18.82 -6.12
CA THR A 164 -14.05 -19.81 -5.18
C THR A 164 -14.50 -19.19 -3.86
N VAL A 165 -13.97 -18.05 -3.46
CA VAL A 165 -14.36 -17.34 -2.23
C VAL A 165 -15.66 -16.55 -2.43
N GLU A 166 -15.92 -16.05 -3.64
CA GLU A 166 -17.12 -15.26 -3.95
C GLU A 166 -18.40 -16.11 -4.09
N THR A 167 -18.31 -17.44 -4.17
CA THR A 167 -19.44 -18.33 -4.47
C THR A 167 -20.27 -18.88 -3.29
N PRO A 168 -20.13 -18.57 -2.01
CA PRO A 168 -20.86 -19.28 -0.94
C PRO A 168 -22.12 -18.61 -0.39
N ALA A 169 -22.55 -17.43 -0.81
CA ALA A 169 -23.61 -16.73 -0.08
C ALA A 169 -25.01 -16.72 -0.75
N GLU A 170 -25.13 -16.96 -2.03
CA GLU A 170 -26.44 -16.86 -2.72
C GLU A 170 -27.22 -18.17 -2.75
N ALA A 171 -26.56 -19.32 -2.77
CA ALA A 171 -27.23 -20.62 -2.83
C ALA A 171 -27.96 -21.00 -1.52
N THR A 172 -27.57 -20.42 -0.37
CA THR A 172 -28.19 -20.74 0.92
C THR A 172 -29.44 -19.89 1.21
N THR A 173 -29.55 -18.72 0.59
CA THR A 173 -30.69 -17.80 0.83
C THR A 173 -31.93 -18.21 0.06
N GLU A 174 -31.81 -18.74 -1.15
CA GLU A 174 -32.94 -19.25 -1.92
C GLU A 174 -33.50 -20.55 -1.36
N ALA A 175 -32.67 -21.46 -0.87
CA ALA A 175 -33.10 -22.70 -0.25
C ALA A 175 -33.86 -22.45 1.07
N THR A 176 -33.43 -21.43 1.84
CA THR A 176 -34.11 -21.05 3.10
C THR A 176 -35.41 -20.31 2.85
N ALA A 177 -35.49 -19.48 1.80
CA ALA A 177 -36.74 -18.80 1.41
C ALA A 177 -37.79 -19.78 0.89
N ALA A 178 -37.42 -20.81 0.13
CA ALA A 178 -38.30 -21.87 -0.34
C ALA A 178 -38.83 -22.76 0.82
N ALA A 179 -37.99 -23.02 1.83
CA ALA A 179 -38.38 -23.81 3.01
C ALA A 179 -39.35 -23.03 3.93
N ILE A 180 -39.25 -21.72 4.03
CA ILE A 180 -40.16 -20.87 4.82
C ILE A 180 -41.51 -20.69 4.12
N SER A 181 -41.56 -20.65 2.79
CA SER A 181 -42.79 -20.55 2.02
C SER A 181 -43.62 -21.83 2.06
N ALA A 182 -42.99 -22.99 2.26
CA ALA A 182 -43.72 -24.29 2.35
C ALA A 182 -44.31 -24.57 3.74
N ALA A 183 -43.94 -23.80 4.78
CA ALA A 183 -44.42 -24.00 6.15
C ALA A 183 -45.60 -23.07 6.56
N ALA A 184 -46.07 -22.20 5.66
CA ALA A 184 -47.08 -21.17 5.97
C ALA A 184 -48.53 -21.57 5.65
N ASP A 185 -48.81 -22.82 5.26
CA ASP A 185 -50.14 -23.26 4.90
C ASP A 185 -50.68 -24.35 5.85
N THR A 186 -50.72 -24.02 7.16
CA THR A 186 -51.55 -24.79 8.11
C THR A 186 -52.21 -23.83 9.09
N SER A 187 -53.44 -23.52 8.78
CA SER A 187 -54.44 -22.79 9.56
C SER A 187 -54.67 -23.42 10.93
N VAL A 188 -54.69 -22.59 12.01
CA VAL A 188 -55.73 -22.61 13.06
C VAL A 188 -55.76 -21.25 13.77
N ALA A 189 -56.98 -20.70 13.90
CA ALA A 189 -57.35 -19.39 14.43
C ALA A 189 -57.49 -19.38 15.98
N PRO A 190 -57.97 -18.29 16.61
CA PRO A 190 -57.24 -17.59 17.69
C PRO A 190 -57.91 -17.82 19.07
N SER A 191 -57.17 -17.54 20.14
CA SER A 191 -57.76 -17.26 21.44
C SER A 191 -57.09 -16.10 22.14
N ALA A 192 -57.96 -15.16 22.55
CA ALA A 192 -57.64 -13.94 23.28
C ALA A 192 -57.26 -14.23 24.73
N PHE A 193 -56.49 -13.36 25.36
CA PHE A 193 -56.83 -12.71 26.63
C PHE A 193 -55.64 -11.89 27.22
N VAL A 194 -55.91 -10.58 27.35
CA VAL A 194 -55.75 -9.64 28.48
C VAL A 194 -54.37 -9.36 29.14
N SER A 195 -54.01 -8.08 29.04
CA SER A 195 -53.55 -7.09 30.04
C SER A 195 -52.60 -7.53 31.19
N ASP A 196 -51.53 -6.82 31.44
CA ASP A 196 -51.50 -5.62 32.28
C ASP A 196 -50.04 -5.19 32.58
N ALA A 197 -49.83 -3.91 32.54
CA ALA A 197 -49.00 -2.98 33.31
C ALA A 197 -47.69 -3.44 33.98
N SER A 198 -46.58 -2.75 33.82
CA SER A 198 -46.22 -1.54 34.59
C SER A 198 -44.73 -1.19 34.39
N VAL A 199 -44.50 0.04 34.06
CA VAL A 199 -43.54 1.04 34.42
C VAL A 199 -42.51 0.66 35.51
N THR A 200 -41.24 0.87 35.25
CA THR A 200 -40.33 1.52 36.21
C THR A 200 -39.13 2.16 35.50
N GLU A 201 -39.05 3.45 35.63
CA GLU A 201 -37.86 4.29 35.45
C GLU A 201 -36.80 3.99 36.54
N ALA A 202 -35.55 4.05 36.17
CA ALA A 202 -34.46 4.43 37.11
C ALA A 202 -33.23 4.83 36.30
N SER A 203 -32.98 6.14 36.17
CA SER A 203 -31.94 6.90 36.84
C SER A 203 -30.50 6.63 36.45
N SER A 204 -29.94 7.61 35.78
CA SER A 204 -28.49 7.90 35.65
C SER A 204 -27.82 8.15 37.02
N PRO A 205 -26.49 7.99 37.08
CA PRO A 205 -25.75 8.94 37.87
C PRO A 205 -24.63 9.67 37.07
N GLU A 206 -24.62 10.98 37.26
CA GLU A 206 -23.50 11.89 37.10
C GLU A 206 -22.33 11.47 37.98
N VAL A 207 -21.10 11.62 37.50
CA VAL A 207 -19.91 11.82 38.36
C VAL A 207 -18.93 12.78 37.67
N THR A 208 -18.98 14.00 38.09
CA THR A 208 -17.98 14.94 38.63
C THR A 208 -16.54 14.84 38.11
N THR A 209 -16.14 15.96 37.53
CA THR A 209 -14.76 16.47 37.38
C THR A 209 -14.18 16.89 38.78
N PRO A 210 -12.86 16.83 38.94
CA PRO A 210 -12.21 17.89 39.73
C PRO A 210 -11.14 18.64 38.94
N ALA A 211 -11.25 19.95 39.03
CA ALA A 211 -10.23 20.92 38.75
C ALA A 211 -9.31 21.08 39.99
N PHE A 212 -8.03 21.30 39.72
CA PHE A 212 -7.04 21.97 40.61
C PHE A 212 -5.71 21.94 39.84
N GLY A 213 -4.89 22.95 39.71
CA GLY A 213 -4.73 24.23 40.39
C GLY A 213 -3.50 24.89 39.81
N ASP A 214 -3.58 26.13 39.70
CA ASP A 214 -2.61 27.14 39.35
C ASP A 214 -1.39 27.12 40.27
N SER A 215 -0.18 27.33 39.76
CA SER A 215 0.92 27.93 40.49
C SER A 215 1.95 28.54 39.56
N SER A 216 1.97 29.80 39.61
CA SER A 216 2.82 30.85 39.07
C SER A 216 4.27 30.86 39.58
N VAL A 217 5.07 31.72 38.89
CA VAL A 217 6.32 32.43 39.34
C VAL A 217 7.62 31.70 38.94
N GLY A 218 8.50 32.28 38.15
CA GLY A 218 9.14 33.54 38.15
C GLY A 218 10.28 33.62 37.11
N ASP A 219 10.42 34.81 36.65
CA ASP A 219 11.59 35.63 36.32
C ASP A 219 12.57 35.31 35.21
N THR A 220 12.57 36.27 34.28
CA THR A 220 13.65 36.69 33.37
C THR A 220 14.88 37.27 34.09
N PRO A 221 16.07 37.44 33.42
CA PRO A 221 16.24 38.61 32.55
C PRO A 221 17.12 38.41 31.31
N SER A 222 16.74 39.09 30.26
CA SER A 222 17.40 40.20 29.54
C SER A 222 18.90 40.12 29.20
N ALA A 223 19.20 40.15 27.89
CA ALA A 223 20.24 41.02 27.32
C ALA A 223 20.02 41.26 25.82
N ALA A 224 19.85 42.51 25.53
CA ALA A 224 19.76 43.13 24.21
C ALA A 224 21.10 43.29 23.53
N ILE A 225 21.12 43.41 22.17
CA ILE A 225 21.87 44.38 21.36
C ILE A 225 21.33 44.19 19.93
N ALA A 226 20.55 45.06 19.35
CA ALA A 226 20.71 46.28 18.60
C ALA A 226 21.40 46.10 17.21
N SER A 227 20.66 46.46 16.19
CA SER A 227 20.73 47.53 15.19
C SER A 227 21.00 47.01 13.77
N ALA A 228 20.27 47.25 12.74
CA ALA A 228 19.80 48.43 12.05
C ALA A 228 18.90 48.03 10.85
N ALA A 229 17.80 48.75 10.64
CA ALA A 229 17.10 48.90 9.36
C ALA A 229 17.71 50.14 8.62
N PRO A 230 17.34 50.54 7.39
CA PRO A 230 15.92 50.70 6.93
C PRO A 230 15.71 50.42 5.42
N GLY A 231 14.42 50.43 4.99
CA GLY A 231 14.05 50.70 3.60
C GLY A 231 12.64 50.26 3.19
N ALA A 232 11.66 51.15 3.42
CA ALA A 232 10.50 51.50 2.61
C ALA A 232 9.46 50.47 2.16
N SER A 233 8.30 50.57 2.76
CA SER A 233 6.95 50.28 2.24
C SER A 233 6.55 51.25 1.11
N PRO A 234 5.57 50.91 0.27
CA PRO A 234 4.31 51.68 0.33
C PRO A 234 3.01 50.85 0.33
N ALA A 235 2.12 51.40 1.13
CA ALA A 235 0.66 51.59 0.96
C ALA A 235 -0.27 50.41 0.79
N ALA A 236 -1.07 50.26 1.81
CA ALA A 236 -2.34 49.56 1.87
C ALA A 236 -3.42 50.29 1.11
N ASP A 237 -4.31 49.55 0.46
CA ASP A 237 -5.67 49.99 0.17
C ASP A 237 -6.66 48.97 0.78
N PRO A 238 -7.72 49.46 1.44
CA PRO A 238 -8.70 48.61 2.12
C PRO A 238 -9.96 48.44 1.28
N HIS A 239 -10.74 47.42 1.65
CA HIS A 239 -12.11 47.11 1.23
C HIS A 239 -12.28 46.19 0.01
N VAL A 240 -12.61 44.94 0.29
CA VAL A 240 -13.93 44.37 0.00
C VAL A 240 -14.18 43.20 0.96
N ALA A 241 -15.13 43.37 1.86
CA ALA A 241 -15.73 42.31 2.64
C ALA A 241 -16.66 41.49 1.73
N SER A 242 -16.41 40.20 1.58
CA SER A 242 -17.38 39.26 1.04
C SER A 242 -17.96 38.39 2.17
N PRO A 243 -19.28 38.14 2.13
CA PRO A 243 -19.99 37.51 3.24
C PRO A 243 -19.68 36.02 3.33
N CYS A 244 -19.55 35.57 4.58
CA CYS A 244 -19.48 34.15 4.95
C CYS A 244 -20.64 33.37 4.35
N ALA A 245 -20.35 32.54 3.35
CA ALA A 245 -21.22 31.47 2.95
C ALA A 245 -21.12 30.36 4.00
N ALA A 246 -22.28 30.02 4.56
CA ALA A 246 -22.45 28.92 5.50
C ALA A 246 -21.83 27.64 4.96
N GLY A 247 -20.86 27.10 5.71
CA GLY A 247 -20.21 25.84 5.38
C GLY A 247 -21.23 24.70 5.40
N GLN A 248 -21.59 24.22 4.24
CA GLN A 248 -22.05 22.84 4.11
C GLN A 248 -20.86 21.95 4.44
N GLN A 249 -20.88 21.35 5.63
CA GLN A 249 -20.04 20.20 5.92
C GLN A 249 -20.45 19.10 4.96
N VAL A 250 -19.75 18.99 3.84
CA VAL A 250 -19.75 17.78 3.04
C VAL A 250 -19.06 16.73 3.91
N SER A 251 -19.87 15.90 4.55
CA SER A 251 -19.42 14.68 5.19
C SER A 251 -18.85 13.80 4.09
N SER A 252 -17.60 14.02 3.73
CA SER A 252 -16.83 13.11 2.90
C SER A 252 -16.51 11.88 3.74
N ARG A 253 -17.45 10.94 3.71
CA ARG A 253 -17.20 9.56 4.11
C ARG A 253 -15.96 9.12 3.34
N PRO A 254 -14.88 8.64 3.99
CA PRO A 254 -13.74 8.10 3.27
C PRO A 254 -14.27 7.02 2.34
N LEU A 255 -14.07 7.16 1.05
CA LEU A 255 -14.16 6.04 0.13
C LEU A 255 -13.09 5.07 0.62
N ALA A 256 -13.50 4.07 1.39
CA ALA A 256 -12.66 2.92 1.68
C ALA A 256 -12.31 2.35 0.31
N GLN A 257 -11.12 2.69 -0.19
CA GLN A 257 -10.58 2.02 -1.35
C GLN A 257 -10.36 0.58 -0.89
N HIS A 258 -11.15 -0.33 -1.43
CA HIS A 258 -10.92 -1.75 -1.27
C HIS A 258 -9.48 -2.01 -1.72
N PRO A 259 -8.69 -2.75 -0.93
CA PRO A 259 -7.36 -3.13 -1.36
C PRO A 259 -7.48 -3.79 -2.74
N VAL A 260 -6.54 -3.49 -3.63
CA VAL A 260 -6.51 -4.13 -4.96
C VAL A 260 -6.56 -5.64 -4.76
N PRO A 261 -7.50 -6.36 -5.41
CA PRO A 261 -7.60 -7.80 -5.28
C PRO A 261 -6.26 -8.50 -5.53
N ALA A 262 -5.97 -9.55 -4.80
CA ALA A 262 -4.69 -10.25 -4.87
C ALA A 262 -4.40 -10.77 -6.29
N ALA A 263 -5.41 -11.33 -6.95
CA ALA A 263 -5.30 -11.79 -8.34
C ALA A 263 -5.00 -10.65 -9.31
N ARG A 264 -5.64 -9.48 -9.11
CA ARG A 264 -5.38 -8.30 -9.95
C ARG A 264 -3.96 -7.79 -9.79
N LEU A 265 -3.43 -7.77 -8.57
CA LEU A 265 -2.06 -7.35 -8.29
C LEU A 265 -1.04 -8.29 -8.96
N THR A 266 -1.24 -9.60 -8.81
CA THR A 266 -0.41 -10.62 -9.48
C THR A 266 -0.46 -10.47 -11.00
N ALA A 267 -1.64 -10.23 -11.59
CA ALA A 267 -1.83 -10.00 -13.01
C ALA A 267 -1.05 -8.76 -13.50
N GLN A 268 -1.06 -7.66 -12.75
CA GLN A 268 -0.28 -6.46 -13.08
C GLN A 268 1.23 -6.74 -13.17
N GLY A 269 1.76 -7.50 -12.21
CA GLY A 269 3.16 -7.94 -12.24
C GLY A 269 3.46 -8.82 -13.44
N ALA A 270 2.60 -9.82 -13.69
CA ALA A 270 2.75 -10.74 -14.82
C ALA A 270 2.74 -10.00 -16.16
N VAL A 271 1.82 -9.07 -16.39
CA VAL A 271 1.76 -8.25 -17.62
C VAL A 271 3.08 -7.53 -17.90
N ALA A 272 3.72 -6.96 -16.86
CA ALA A 272 5.00 -6.27 -17.02
C ALA A 272 6.11 -7.23 -17.50
N LEU A 273 6.17 -8.44 -16.96
CA LEU A 273 7.11 -9.47 -17.38
C LEU A 273 6.81 -9.96 -18.80
N LEU A 274 5.56 -10.32 -19.08
CA LEU A 274 5.11 -10.85 -20.37
C LEU A 274 5.41 -9.85 -21.50
N ALA A 275 5.09 -8.58 -21.31
CA ALA A 275 5.39 -7.53 -22.29
C ALA A 275 6.90 -7.36 -22.50
N ALA A 276 7.71 -7.39 -21.43
CA ALA A 276 9.16 -7.28 -21.55
C ALA A 276 9.79 -8.48 -22.28
N VAL A 277 9.31 -9.70 -22.04
CA VAL A 277 9.76 -10.90 -22.77
C VAL A 277 9.34 -10.84 -24.24
N ALA A 278 8.09 -10.46 -24.53
CA ALA A 278 7.58 -10.34 -25.90
C ALA A 278 8.34 -9.30 -26.72
N ALA A 279 8.84 -8.25 -26.09
CA ALA A 279 9.63 -7.19 -26.74
C ALA A 279 11.04 -7.63 -27.16
N GLN A 280 11.55 -8.78 -26.68
CA GLN A 280 12.90 -9.23 -27.03
C GLN A 280 13.03 -9.71 -28.47
N ASN A 281 12.08 -10.51 -28.94
CA ASN A 281 12.05 -11.08 -30.31
C ASN A 281 10.68 -11.72 -30.62
N GLU A 282 10.44 -12.03 -31.89
CA GLU A 282 9.17 -12.59 -32.33
C GLU A 282 8.90 -14.00 -31.77
N GLU A 283 9.90 -14.83 -31.57
CA GLU A 283 9.75 -16.16 -30.97
C GLU A 283 9.21 -16.06 -29.54
N ASN A 284 9.77 -15.15 -28.74
CA ASN A 284 9.31 -14.85 -27.38
C ASN A 284 7.91 -14.25 -27.39
N ARG A 285 7.61 -13.37 -28.36
CA ARG A 285 6.26 -12.81 -28.51
C ARG A 285 5.23 -13.92 -28.74
N GLN A 286 5.52 -14.86 -29.65
CA GLN A 286 4.65 -16.01 -29.89
C GLN A 286 4.55 -16.95 -28.68
N ALA A 287 5.64 -17.13 -27.93
CA ALA A 287 5.62 -17.91 -26.68
C ALA A 287 4.73 -17.25 -25.61
N VAL A 288 4.81 -15.93 -25.45
CA VAL A 288 3.96 -15.16 -24.54
C VAL A 288 2.49 -15.26 -24.94
N LEU A 289 2.16 -15.08 -26.22
CA LEU A 289 0.77 -15.19 -26.70
C LEU A 289 0.20 -16.60 -26.49
N ARG A 290 0.98 -17.65 -26.71
CA ARG A 290 0.56 -19.03 -26.42
C ARG A 290 0.34 -19.25 -24.92
N ALA A 291 1.23 -18.75 -24.07
CA ALA A 291 1.09 -18.89 -22.64
C ALA A 291 -0.12 -18.10 -22.09
N ALA A 292 -0.30 -16.87 -22.53
CA ALA A 292 -1.47 -16.07 -22.17
C ALA A 292 -2.78 -16.72 -22.66
N GLY A 293 -2.78 -17.34 -23.84
CA GLY A 293 -3.93 -18.05 -24.39
C GLY A 293 -4.41 -19.26 -23.56
N SER A 294 -3.64 -19.71 -22.57
CA SER A 294 -4.06 -20.72 -21.61
C SER A 294 -4.89 -20.15 -20.43
N LEU A 295 -4.91 -18.84 -20.26
CA LEU A 295 -5.74 -18.16 -19.28
C LEU A 295 -7.21 -18.20 -19.68
N GLY A 296 -8.12 -18.26 -18.70
CA GLY A 296 -9.56 -18.24 -18.91
C GLY A 296 -10.12 -16.81 -19.05
N LYS A 297 -11.30 -16.59 -18.45
CA LYS A 297 -12.03 -15.32 -18.49
C LYS A 297 -12.38 -14.80 -17.10
N LEU A 298 -11.61 -15.17 -16.08
CA LEU A 298 -11.77 -14.56 -14.78
C LEU A 298 -11.26 -13.11 -14.81
N PRO A 299 -11.76 -12.20 -13.98
CA PRO A 299 -11.44 -10.76 -14.10
C PRO A 299 -9.95 -10.42 -14.14
N ALA A 300 -9.11 -11.15 -13.40
CA ALA A 300 -7.66 -10.96 -13.42
C ALA A 300 -7.01 -11.52 -14.71
N GLU A 301 -7.56 -12.58 -15.27
CA GLU A 301 -7.11 -13.20 -16.53
C GLU A 301 -7.50 -12.34 -17.74
N ASP A 302 -8.76 -11.86 -17.79
CA ASP A 302 -9.21 -10.89 -18.79
C ASP A 302 -8.35 -9.64 -18.82
N TYR A 303 -7.95 -9.15 -17.65
CA TYR A 303 -7.02 -8.03 -17.56
C TYR A 303 -5.68 -8.32 -18.23
N VAL A 304 -5.13 -9.52 -18.07
CA VAL A 304 -3.87 -9.90 -18.76
C VAL A 304 -4.07 -9.89 -20.27
N HIS A 305 -5.19 -10.41 -20.77
CA HIS A 305 -5.49 -10.41 -22.20
C HIS A 305 -5.61 -8.99 -22.77
N GLU A 306 -6.38 -8.12 -22.11
CA GLU A 306 -6.59 -6.73 -22.52
C GLU A 306 -5.28 -5.94 -22.56
N GLU A 307 -4.50 -6.01 -21.48
CA GLU A 307 -3.24 -5.29 -21.36
C GLU A 307 -2.17 -5.78 -22.37
N LEU A 308 -2.12 -7.08 -22.63
CA LEU A 308 -1.19 -7.63 -23.61
C LEU A 308 -1.62 -7.26 -25.03
N ALA A 309 -2.89 -7.33 -25.36
CA ALA A 309 -3.40 -6.89 -26.66
C ALA A 309 -2.97 -5.42 -26.89
N TRP A 310 -3.25 -4.53 -25.95
CA TRP A 310 -2.87 -3.12 -26.07
C TRP A 310 -1.35 -2.90 -26.19
N ARG A 311 -0.53 -3.62 -25.43
CA ARG A 311 0.93 -3.43 -25.40
C ARG A 311 1.66 -4.08 -26.56
N LEU A 312 1.09 -5.11 -27.17
CA LEU A 312 1.73 -5.85 -28.27
C LEU A 312 1.21 -5.42 -29.65
N GLU A 313 0.08 -4.69 -29.72
CA GLU A 313 -0.44 -4.09 -30.95
C GLU A 313 0.14 -2.69 -31.21
N ALA A 314 0.68 -2.02 -30.17
CA ALA A 314 1.33 -0.72 -30.26
C ALA A 314 2.80 -0.84 -30.68
#